data_1bec0880535a991b4db91ca79212601b
#
_entry.id   1bec0880535a991b4db91ca79212601b
#
_cell.length_a   1.000
_cell.length_b   1.000
_cell.length_c   1.000
_cell.angle_alpha   90.00
_cell.angle_beta   90.00
_cell.angle_gamma   90.00
#
_symmetry.space_group_name_H-M   'P 1'
#
loop_
_entity.id
_entity.type
_entity.pdbx_description
1 polymer ?
#
loop_
_entity_poly.entity_id
_entity_poly.type
_entity_poly.pdbx_seq_one_letter_code
_entity_poly.pdbx_strand_id
1 'polypeptide(L)'
;MKKGLKIFAILLLAFIALQFWRPAEIEYTTPTKNLTNVPAEVNTILRSSCFDCHSNTVNLAWFDKITPANFIVASHIADGRKVLNFSNWD
;
A
#
# COMPACT_ATOMS: atom_id res chain seq x y z
N MET A 1 -23.42 -30.58 -11.00
CA MET A 1 -22.54 -29.43 -11.26
C MET A 1 -21.29 -29.91 -11.94
N LYS A 2 -20.87 -29.23 -12.98
CA LYS A 2 -19.67 -29.61 -13.73
C LYS A 2 -18.42 -29.37 -12.90
N LYS A 3 -17.38 -30.17 -13.13
CA LYS A 3 -16.10 -30.07 -12.38
C LYS A 3 -15.52 -28.67 -12.45
N GLY A 4 -15.58 -28.01 -13.61
CA GLY A 4 -15.06 -26.64 -13.75
C GLY A 4 -15.74 -25.63 -12.84
N LEU A 5 -17.06 -25.76 -12.70
CA LEU A 5 -17.82 -24.86 -11.82
C LEU A 5 -17.50 -25.11 -10.34
N LYS A 6 -17.30 -26.38 -9.96
CA LYS A 6 -16.89 -26.73 -8.59
C LYS A 6 -15.51 -26.16 -8.27
N ILE A 7 -14.57 -26.33 -9.18
CA ILE A 7 -13.21 -25.77 -9.03
C ILE A 7 -13.26 -24.26 -8.89
N PHE A 8 -14.03 -23.60 -9.75
CA PHE A 8 -14.20 -22.15 -9.68
C PHE A 8 -14.77 -21.69 -8.33
N ALA A 9 -15.79 -22.42 -7.85
CA ALA A 9 -16.40 -22.08 -6.56
C ALA A 9 -15.42 -22.25 -5.40
N ILE A 10 -14.61 -23.32 -5.42
CA ILE A 10 -13.60 -23.56 -4.40
C ILE A 10 -12.54 -22.46 -4.41
N LEU A 11 -12.07 -22.09 -5.61
CA LEU A 11 -11.07 -21.04 -5.75
C LEU A 11 -11.62 -19.69 -5.31
N LEU A 12 -12.88 -19.39 -5.62
CA LEU A 12 -13.52 -18.16 -5.21
C LEU A 12 -13.65 -18.09 -3.68
N LEU A 13 -14.07 -19.18 -3.04
CA LEU A 13 -14.19 -19.26 -1.59
C LEU A 13 -12.83 -19.12 -0.93
N ALA A 14 -11.80 -19.73 -1.49
CA ALA A 14 -10.42 -19.61 -0.99
C ALA A 14 -9.94 -18.16 -1.10
N PHE A 15 -10.23 -17.50 -2.22
CA PHE A 15 -9.87 -16.10 -2.42
C PHE A 15 -10.57 -15.18 -1.40
N ILE A 16 -11.87 -15.40 -1.18
CA ILE A 16 -12.64 -14.63 -0.19
C ILE A 16 -12.08 -14.86 1.22
N ALA A 17 -11.79 -16.11 1.58
CA ALA A 17 -11.21 -16.43 2.88
C ALA A 17 -9.85 -15.76 3.06
N LEU A 18 -9.06 -15.68 1.99
CA LEU A 18 -7.75 -15.06 2.00
C LEU A 18 -7.82 -13.55 2.33
N GLN A 19 -8.96 -12.90 2.04
CA GLN A 19 -9.12 -11.47 2.33
C GLN A 19 -9.13 -11.15 3.82
N PHE A 20 -9.38 -12.13 4.68
CA PHE A 20 -9.29 -11.95 6.12
C PHE A 20 -7.85 -12.01 6.63
N TRP A 21 -6.93 -12.50 5.80
CA TRP A 21 -5.50 -12.51 6.12
C TRP A 21 -4.89 -11.19 5.70
N ARG A 22 -4.50 -10.38 6.66
CA ARG A 22 -3.96 -9.04 6.41
C ARG A 22 -2.49 -8.97 6.77
N PRO A 23 -1.70 -8.15 6.06
CA PRO A 23 -0.30 -7.94 6.42
C PRO A 23 -0.19 -7.19 7.76
N ALA A 24 1.02 -7.13 8.29
CA ALA A 24 1.30 -6.34 9.48
C ALA A 24 0.79 -4.92 9.31
N GLU A 25 0.24 -4.35 10.39
CA GLU A 25 -0.34 -3.02 10.35
C GLU A 25 0.72 -1.97 10.02
N ILE A 26 0.46 -1.15 9.02
CA ILE A 26 1.34 -0.08 8.58
C ILE A 26 0.55 1.21 8.60
N GLU A 27 1.17 2.28 9.10
CA GLU A 27 0.54 3.58 9.13
C GLU A 27 0.43 4.14 7.71
N TYR A 28 -0.78 4.51 7.30
CA TYR A 28 -1.05 5.06 5.97
C TYR A 28 -1.63 6.46 5.99
N THR A 29 -2.09 6.93 7.13
CA THR A 29 -2.95 8.10 7.20
C THR A 29 -2.39 9.28 7.98
N THR A 30 -1.23 9.13 8.62
CA THR A 30 -0.62 10.24 9.34
C THR A 30 -0.22 11.33 8.34
N PRO A 31 -0.75 12.56 8.50
CA PRO A 31 -0.42 13.63 7.57
C PRO A 31 1.08 13.91 7.54
N THR A 32 1.61 14.08 6.34
CA THR A 32 3.02 14.43 6.13
C THR A 32 3.10 15.86 5.65
N LYS A 33 3.88 16.68 6.34
CA LYS A 33 4.07 18.07 5.97
C LYS A 33 4.94 18.17 4.72
N ASN A 34 4.75 19.25 3.96
CA ASN A 34 5.65 19.56 2.86
C ASN A 34 7.05 19.84 3.40
N LEU A 35 8.05 19.47 2.63
CA LEU A 35 9.44 19.74 2.99
C LEU A 35 9.70 21.26 2.90
N THR A 36 10.35 21.82 3.92
CA THR A 36 10.50 23.28 4.05
C THR A 36 11.50 23.89 3.07
N ASN A 37 12.51 23.14 2.70
CA ASN A 37 13.61 23.64 1.85
C ASN A 37 13.47 23.20 0.41
N VAL A 38 12.24 22.92 -0.04
CA VAL A 38 11.97 22.36 -1.37
C VAL A 38 10.90 23.21 -2.05
N PRO A 39 11.09 23.55 -3.34
CA PRO A 39 10.05 24.30 -4.08
C PRO A 39 8.70 23.58 -4.08
N ALA A 40 7.61 24.34 -4.17
CA ALA A 40 6.26 23.79 -4.14
C ALA A 40 6.02 22.77 -5.26
N GLU A 41 6.57 22.98 -6.44
CA GLU A 41 6.43 22.07 -7.56
C GLU A 41 7.09 20.71 -7.26
N VAL A 42 8.24 20.73 -6.59
CA VAL A 42 8.94 19.49 -6.20
C VAL A 42 8.15 18.76 -5.13
N ASN A 43 7.59 19.47 -4.15
CA ASN A 43 6.72 18.85 -3.15
C ASN A 43 5.52 18.16 -3.79
N THR A 44 4.92 18.77 -4.81
CA THR A 44 3.80 18.16 -5.53
C THR A 44 4.21 16.85 -6.20
N ILE A 45 5.37 16.82 -6.82
CA ILE A 45 5.90 15.61 -7.46
C ILE A 45 6.18 14.53 -6.43
N LEU A 46 6.80 14.89 -5.29
CA LEU A 46 7.11 13.94 -4.22
C LEU A 46 5.83 13.31 -3.65
N ARG A 47 4.79 14.12 -3.43
CA ARG A 47 3.52 13.63 -2.90
C ARG A 47 2.82 12.67 -3.87
N SER A 48 2.87 12.97 -5.17
CA SER A 48 2.16 12.14 -6.15
C SER A 48 2.90 10.86 -6.52
N SER A 49 4.22 10.82 -6.36
CA SER A 49 5.03 9.72 -6.86
C SER A 49 5.85 8.99 -5.80
N CYS A 50 6.32 9.68 -4.78
CA CYS A 50 7.28 9.11 -3.82
C CYS A 50 6.68 8.83 -2.44
N PHE A 51 5.71 9.62 -2.01
CA PHE A 51 5.16 9.51 -0.66
C PHE A 51 4.44 8.19 -0.43
N ASP A 52 3.91 7.54 -1.47
CA ASP A 52 3.21 6.27 -1.32
C ASP A 52 4.10 5.17 -0.72
N CYS A 53 5.40 5.21 -1.00
CA CYS A 53 6.36 4.25 -0.43
C CYS A 53 7.31 4.87 0.58
N HIS A 54 7.44 6.19 0.59
CA HIS A 54 8.45 6.88 1.39
C HIS A 54 7.85 7.88 2.39
N SER A 55 6.62 7.64 2.84
CA SER A 55 6.01 8.46 3.90
C SER A 55 4.96 7.66 4.64
N ASN A 56 4.42 8.25 5.72
CA ASN A 56 3.30 7.66 6.45
C ASN A 56 1.93 8.09 5.89
N THR A 57 1.93 8.87 4.81
CA THR A 57 0.72 9.27 4.11
C THR A 57 0.67 8.55 2.76
N VAL A 58 -0.14 7.50 2.67
CA VAL A 58 -0.22 6.64 1.48
C VAL A 58 -1.63 6.68 0.94
N ASN A 59 -1.75 6.87 -0.38
CA ASN A 59 -3.02 6.83 -1.08
C ASN A 59 -3.05 5.57 -1.95
N LEU A 60 -3.55 4.47 -1.38
CA LEU A 60 -3.60 3.18 -2.07
C LEU A 60 -4.79 3.11 -3.02
N ALA A 61 -4.57 2.53 -4.21
CA ALA A 61 -5.65 2.15 -5.10
C ALA A 61 -6.43 0.98 -4.49
N TRP A 62 -7.70 0.83 -4.90
CA TRP A 62 -8.54 -0.24 -4.33
C TRP A 62 -7.95 -1.64 -4.55
N PHE A 63 -7.30 -1.87 -5.69
CA PHE A 63 -6.71 -3.18 -5.99
C PHE A 63 -5.45 -3.47 -5.15
N ASP A 64 -4.81 -2.45 -4.60
CA ASP A 64 -3.66 -2.62 -3.69
C ASP A 64 -4.10 -3.13 -2.32
N LYS A 65 -5.39 -3.06 -2.02
CA LYS A 65 -5.95 -3.50 -0.73
C LYS A 65 -6.43 -4.94 -0.77
N ILE A 66 -6.44 -5.56 -1.94
CA ILE A 66 -6.89 -6.94 -2.13
C ILE A 66 -5.76 -7.91 -1.83
N THR A 67 -6.02 -8.91 -0.99
CA THR A 67 -5.04 -9.97 -0.74
C THR A 67 -4.98 -10.91 -1.95
N PRO A 68 -3.80 -11.32 -2.47
CA PRO A 68 -2.47 -11.16 -1.86
C PRO A 68 -1.71 -9.89 -2.24
N ALA A 69 -2.24 -9.03 -3.10
CA ALA A 69 -1.54 -7.83 -3.56
C ALA A 69 -1.15 -6.91 -2.39
N ASN A 70 -2.00 -6.81 -1.36
CA ASN A 70 -1.73 -5.98 -0.20
C ASN A 70 -0.47 -6.39 0.57
N PHE A 71 -0.08 -7.66 0.54
CA PHE A 71 1.18 -8.11 1.17
C PHE A 71 2.39 -7.57 0.42
N ILE A 72 2.33 -7.59 -0.91
CA ILE A 72 3.41 -7.06 -1.75
C ILE A 72 3.55 -5.55 -1.56
N VAL A 73 2.42 -4.84 -1.58
CA VAL A 73 2.40 -3.39 -1.39
C VAL A 73 2.92 -3.01 -0.01
N ALA A 74 2.45 -3.71 1.05
CA ALA A 74 2.90 -3.44 2.42
C ALA A 74 4.39 -3.68 2.58
N SER A 75 4.93 -4.73 1.95
CA SER A 75 6.36 -5.03 1.98
C SER A 75 7.17 -3.93 1.30
N HIS A 76 6.73 -3.46 0.14
CA HIS A 76 7.39 -2.37 -0.58
C HIS A 76 7.39 -1.07 0.22
N ILE A 77 6.27 -0.76 0.85
CA ILE A 77 6.15 0.45 1.68
C ILE A 77 7.07 0.35 2.90
N ALA A 78 7.07 -0.79 3.59
CA ALA A 78 7.93 -1.00 4.75
C ALA A 78 9.41 -0.86 4.39
N ASP A 79 9.83 -1.47 3.27
CA ASP A 79 11.20 -1.38 2.80
C ASP A 79 11.57 0.03 2.37
N GLY A 80 10.66 0.72 1.68
CA GLY A 80 10.85 2.10 1.27
C GLY A 80 11.05 3.03 2.47
N ARG A 81 10.25 2.87 3.51
CA ARG A 81 10.34 3.68 4.73
C ARG A 81 11.63 3.46 5.51
N LYS A 82 12.21 2.27 5.45
CA LYS A 82 13.49 1.98 6.10
C LYS A 82 14.63 2.78 5.48
N VAL A 83 14.58 2.97 4.17
CA VAL A 83 15.61 3.71 3.44
C VAL A 83 15.36 5.22 3.53
N LEU A 84 14.11 5.64 3.38
CA LEU A 84 13.75 7.06 3.34
C LEU A 84 12.27 7.21 3.71
N ASN A 85 11.98 8.04 4.70
CA ASN A 85 10.61 8.35 5.09
C ASN A 85 10.47 9.86 5.26
N PHE A 86 9.73 10.49 4.35
CA PHE A 86 9.52 11.95 4.36
C PHE A 86 8.72 12.43 5.57
N SER A 87 7.97 11.54 6.23
CA SER A 87 7.27 11.90 7.47
C SER A 87 8.24 12.14 8.62
N ASN A 88 9.42 11.55 8.54
CA ASN A 88 10.49 11.67 9.55
C ASN A 88 11.71 12.40 8.99
N TRP A 89 11.52 13.23 7.97
CA TRP A 89 12.62 13.87 7.25
C TRP A 89 13.44 14.79 8.12
N ASP A 90 12.78 15.51 9.00
CA ASP A 90 13.42 16.42 9.94
C ASP A 90 13.72 15.70 11.26
#